data_d89a9084114d9622e7b80060709791a8
#
_entry.id   d89a9084114d9622e7b80060709791a8
#
_cell.length_a   1.000
_cell.length_b   1.000
_cell.length_c   1.000
_cell.angle_alpha   90.00
_cell.angle_beta   90.00
_cell.angle_gamma   90.00
#
_symmetry.space_group_name_H-M   'P 1'
#
loop_
_entity.id
_entity.type
_entity.pdbx_description
1 polymer ?
#
loop_
_entity_poly.entity_id
_entity_poly.type
_entity_poly.pdbx_seq_one_letter_code
_entity_poly.pdbx_strand_id
1 'polypeptide(L)'
;MYLINSMKSYSIENIRIQDILLISICILLFLNRAVPIDYSSIWRVTVLCLIYTCIRIMPKRQCYCLLYIVCIWGITEVIISTLQKVNYLESNHHDFGITGTFGNPGPLGGLLAVCWIVSIFFIYENIQNKHRILTLSFCMIACFILYGLLLSGSRAGWTAALVGSMIFLWQWLKRKHTIKVKPTLLKSGFLLIITVFIISIYFIRRDSADGRLLIWYNTIKMI
;
A
#
# COMPACT_ATOMS: atom_id res chain seq x y z
N MET A 1 -29.13 19.53 7.81
CA MET A 1 -28.45 20.81 8.05
C MET A 1 -26.95 20.70 8.31
N TYR A 2 -26.45 19.66 8.98
CA TYR A 2 -24.99 19.42 9.20
C TYR A 2 -24.21 19.12 7.90
N LEU A 3 -24.76 18.39 6.94
CA LEU A 3 -24.12 18.07 5.65
C LEU A 3 -23.87 19.30 4.77
N ILE A 4 -24.78 20.27 4.78
CA ILE A 4 -24.68 21.48 3.96
C ILE A 4 -23.63 22.46 4.49
N ASN A 5 -23.44 22.53 5.82
CA ASN A 5 -22.39 23.35 6.42
C ASN A 5 -20.97 22.77 6.27
N SER A 6 -20.84 21.45 6.13
CA SER A 6 -19.53 20.83 5.83
C SER A 6 -19.11 21.01 4.38
N MET A 7 -20.07 21.14 3.46
CA MET A 7 -19.81 21.42 2.04
C MET A 7 -19.34 22.85 1.75
N LYS A 8 -19.63 23.81 2.62
CA LYS A 8 -19.22 25.22 2.45
C LYS A 8 -17.74 25.52 2.64
N SER A 9 -16.95 24.55 3.10
CA SER A 9 -15.49 24.67 3.28
C SER A 9 -14.67 24.05 2.14
N TYR A 10 -15.28 23.52 1.11
CA TYR A 10 -14.58 23.00 -0.06
C TYR A 10 -14.46 24.08 -1.13
N SER A 11 -13.48 24.97 -0.98
CA SER A 11 -13.04 25.82 -2.08
C SER A 11 -12.23 24.99 -3.08
N ILE A 12 -12.41 25.28 -4.36
CA ILE A 12 -11.67 24.71 -5.50
C ILE A 12 -10.15 24.90 -5.36
N GLU A 13 -9.71 25.76 -4.44
CA GLU A 13 -8.30 26.06 -4.13
C GLU A 13 -7.50 24.89 -3.54
N ASN A 14 -8.11 23.76 -3.25
CA ASN A 14 -7.44 22.61 -2.62
C ASN A 14 -7.36 21.37 -3.53
N ILE A 15 -7.14 21.55 -4.84
CA ILE A 15 -6.80 20.42 -5.73
C ILE A 15 -5.48 19.82 -5.28
N ARG A 16 -5.51 18.55 -4.89
CA ARG A 16 -4.31 17.83 -4.48
C ARG A 16 -3.74 17.04 -5.65
N ILE A 17 -2.45 16.73 -5.57
CA ILE A 17 -1.77 15.89 -6.57
C ILE A 17 -2.52 14.58 -6.82
N GLN A 18 -3.15 14.01 -5.78
CA GLN A 18 -3.95 12.78 -5.90
C GLN A 18 -5.19 12.97 -6.80
N ASP A 19 -5.82 14.13 -6.77
CA ASP A 19 -6.99 14.45 -7.62
C ASP A 19 -6.55 14.50 -9.09
N ILE A 20 -5.41 15.11 -9.36
CA ILE A 20 -4.81 15.19 -10.70
C ILE A 20 -4.44 13.79 -11.20
N LEU A 21 -3.80 12.98 -10.37
CA LEU A 21 -3.42 11.61 -10.72
C LEU A 21 -4.65 10.75 -11.04
N LEU A 22 -5.72 10.84 -10.25
CA LEU A 22 -6.96 10.10 -10.52
C LEU A 22 -7.56 10.51 -11.86
N ILE A 23 -7.67 11.82 -12.11
CA ILE A 23 -8.18 12.34 -13.39
C ILE A 23 -7.30 11.87 -14.55
N SER A 24 -5.98 11.92 -14.41
CA SER A 24 -5.05 11.46 -15.43
C SER A 24 -5.21 9.96 -15.74
N ILE A 25 -5.39 9.12 -14.72
CA ILE A 25 -5.66 7.68 -14.89
C ILE A 25 -6.98 7.48 -15.63
N CYS A 26 -8.04 8.19 -15.24
CA CYS A 26 -9.32 8.11 -15.92
C CYS A 26 -9.21 8.51 -17.40
N ILE A 27 -8.51 9.61 -17.70
CA ILE A 27 -8.28 10.06 -19.08
C ILE A 27 -7.50 9.01 -19.89
N LEU A 28 -6.42 8.46 -19.33
CA LEU A 28 -5.62 7.43 -20.00
C LEU A 28 -6.43 6.17 -20.30
N LEU A 29 -7.30 5.75 -19.38
CA LEU A 29 -8.19 4.60 -19.60
C LEU A 29 -9.22 4.86 -20.71
N PHE A 30 -9.74 6.09 -20.83
CA PHE A 30 -10.66 6.46 -21.92
C PHE A 30 -9.95 6.65 -23.27
N LEU A 31 -8.70 7.11 -23.27
CA LEU A 31 -7.92 7.33 -24.49
C LEU A 31 -7.33 6.03 -25.05
N ASN A 32 -7.19 4.99 -24.23
CA ASN A 32 -6.61 3.72 -24.67
C ASN A 32 -7.59 2.91 -25.52
N ARG A 33 -7.67 3.26 -26.81
CA ARG A 33 -8.51 2.58 -27.81
C ARG A 33 -8.02 1.18 -28.20
N ALA A 34 -6.83 0.78 -27.77
CA ALA A 34 -6.21 -0.49 -28.14
C ALA A 34 -6.83 -1.71 -27.45
N VAL A 35 -7.58 -1.50 -26.37
CA VAL A 35 -8.27 -2.57 -25.65
C VAL A 35 -9.77 -2.33 -25.75
N PRO A 36 -10.59 -3.30 -26.21
CA PRO A 36 -12.03 -3.17 -26.17
C PRO A 36 -12.45 -2.87 -24.73
N ILE A 37 -13.18 -1.76 -24.56
CA ILE A 37 -13.64 -1.33 -23.25
C ILE A 37 -14.68 -2.32 -22.78
N ASP A 38 -14.27 -3.28 -21.96
CA ASP A 38 -15.18 -4.20 -21.31
C ASP A 38 -15.95 -3.48 -20.19
N TYR A 39 -17.24 -3.77 -20.08
CA TYR A 39 -18.12 -3.23 -19.03
C TYR A 39 -17.53 -3.44 -17.63
N SER A 40 -16.80 -4.54 -17.40
CA SER A 40 -16.12 -4.81 -16.14
C SER A 40 -15.03 -3.80 -15.81
N SER A 41 -14.35 -3.27 -16.82
CA SER A 41 -13.30 -2.26 -16.65
C SER A 41 -13.88 -0.89 -16.30
N ILE A 42 -14.97 -0.50 -16.98
CA ILE A 42 -15.70 0.75 -16.66
C ILE A 42 -16.23 0.70 -15.22
N TRP A 43 -16.85 -0.42 -14.85
CA TRP A 43 -17.37 -0.61 -13.50
C TRP A 43 -16.28 -0.47 -12.42
N ARG A 44 -15.12 -1.10 -12.62
CA ARG A 44 -13.99 -0.99 -11.67
C ARG A 44 -13.52 0.45 -11.50
N VAL A 45 -13.37 1.19 -12.58
CA VAL A 45 -12.96 2.61 -12.53
C VAL A 45 -14.01 3.45 -11.82
N THR A 46 -15.29 3.26 -12.14
CA THR A 46 -16.40 3.98 -11.49
C THR A 46 -16.41 3.72 -9.98
N VAL A 47 -16.26 2.46 -9.55
CA VAL A 47 -16.20 2.09 -8.14
C VAL A 47 -15.00 2.75 -7.45
N LEU A 48 -13.82 2.75 -8.08
CA LEU A 48 -12.62 3.42 -7.53
C LEU A 48 -12.83 4.92 -7.37
N CYS A 49 -13.45 5.58 -8.36
CA CYS A 49 -13.78 7.01 -8.28
C CYS A 49 -14.78 7.30 -7.15
N LEU A 50 -15.79 6.44 -6.97
CA LEU A 50 -16.77 6.56 -5.89
C LEU A 50 -16.09 6.36 -4.52
N ILE A 51 -15.26 5.34 -4.37
CA ILE A 51 -14.51 5.11 -3.12
C ILE A 51 -13.62 6.32 -2.81
N TYR A 52 -12.90 6.83 -3.80
CA TYR A 52 -12.03 8.01 -3.62
C TYR A 52 -12.84 9.23 -3.17
N THR A 53 -13.95 9.54 -3.83
CA THR A 53 -14.82 10.69 -3.47
C THR A 53 -15.43 10.51 -2.08
N CYS A 54 -15.87 9.31 -1.72
CA CYS A 54 -16.36 9.01 -0.38
C CYS A 54 -15.30 9.27 0.68
N ILE A 55 -14.07 8.75 0.50
CA ILE A 55 -12.96 8.97 1.43
C ILE A 55 -12.60 10.45 1.51
N ARG A 56 -12.67 11.16 0.39
CA ARG A 56 -12.35 12.60 0.30
C ARG A 56 -13.30 13.48 1.12
N ILE A 57 -14.56 13.11 1.18
CA ILE A 57 -15.63 13.86 1.89
C ILE A 57 -15.76 13.39 3.35
N MET A 58 -15.21 12.23 3.67
CA MET A 58 -15.36 11.57 4.96
C MET A 58 -14.77 12.39 6.11
N PRO A 59 -15.49 12.60 7.22
CA PRO A 59 -14.96 13.26 8.40
C PRO A 59 -13.85 12.44 9.05
N LYS A 60 -12.88 13.10 9.69
CA LYS A 60 -11.69 12.47 10.28
C LYS A 60 -12.01 11.23 11.12
N ARG A 61 -13.05 11.29 11.97
CA ARG A 61 -13.45 10.17 12.83
C ARG A 61 -13.77 8.91 12.03
N GLN A 62 -14.48 9.05 10.90
CA GLN A 62 -14.82 7.91 10.05
C GLN A 62 -13.60 7.38 9.29
N CYS A 63 -12.67 8.25 8.89
CA CYS A 63 -11.38 7.81 8.33
C CYS A 63 -10.61 6.93 9.31
N TYR A 64 -10.58 7.27 10.60
CA TYR A 64 -9.95 6.41 11.62
C TYR A 64 -10.64 5.05 11.72
N CYS A 65 -11.98 5.01 11.74
CA CYS A 65 -12.71 3.74 11.75
C CYS A 65 -12.35 2.88 10.53
N LEU A 66 -12.24 3.48 9.34
CA LEU A 66 -11.83 2.78 8.13
C LEU A 66 -10.42 2.22 8.24
N LEU A 67 -9.47 2.99 8.79
CA LEU A 67 -8.11 2.52 9.01
C LEU A 67 -8.04 1.36 10.03
N TYR A 68 -8.88 1.36 11.06
CA TYR A 68 -9.00 0.21 11.98
C TYR A 68 -9.52 -1.03 11.25
N ILE A 69 -10.54 -0.89 10.40
CA ILE A 69 -11.07 -2.00 9.58
C ILE A 69 -9.98 -2.57 8.68
N VAL A 70 -9.16 -1.72 8.04
CA VAL A 70 -8.02 -2.14 7.23
C VAL A 70 -7.01 -2.96 8.05
N CYS A 71 -6.70 -2.54 9.28
CA CYS A 71 -5.82 -3.31 10.17
C CYS A 71 -6.42 -4.67 10.53
N ILE A 72 -7.72 -4.73 10.86
CA ILE A 72 -8.42 -5.99 11.18
C ILE A 72 -8.37 -6.92 9.96
N TRP A 73 -8.66 -6.42 8.77
CA TRP A 73 -8.54 -7.21 7.53
C TRP A 73 -7.12 -7.74 7.34
N GLY A 74 -6.09 -6.90 7.53
CA GLY A 74 -4.70 -7.36 7.48
C GLY A 74 -4.41 -8.49 8.46
N ILE A 75 -4.91 -8.42 9.70
CA ILE A 75 -4.75 -9.47 10.71
C ILE A 75 -5.42 -10.77 10.25
N THR A 76 -6.65 -10.71 9.72
CA THR A 76 -7.35 -11.90 9.21
C THR A 76 -6.59 -12.56 8.06
N GLU A 77 -6.06 -11.78 7.12
CA GLU A 77 -5.23 -12.30 6.02
C GLU A 77 -3.94 -12.97 6.53
N VAL A 78 -3.29 -12.42 7.55
CA VAL A 78 -2.10 -13.05 8.14
C VAL A 78 -2.45 -14.38 8.81
N ILE A 79 -3.59 -14.46 9.51
CA ILE A 79 -4.08 -15.72 10.12
C ILE A 79 -4.31 -16.76 9.02
N ILE A 80 -5.04 -16.42 7.97
CA ILE A 80 -5.32 -17.32 6.85
C ILE A 80 -4.01 -17.77 6.18
N SER A 81 -3.09 -16.85 5.91
CA SER A 81 -1.79 -17.15 5.32
C SER A 81 -0.95 -18.08 6.20
N THR A 82 -1.06 -17.94 7.52
CA THR A 82 -0.38 -18.82 8.47
C THR A 82 -0.99 -20.23 8.46
N LEU A 83 -2.32 -20.32 8.40
CA LEU A 83 -3.04 -21.61 8.28
C LEU A 83 -2.71 -22.31 6.95
N GLN A 84 -2.55 -21.56 5.87
CA GLN A 84 -2.08 -22.10 4.58
C GLN A 84 -0.64 -22.62 4.69
N LYS A 85 0.23 -21.90 5.39
CA LYS A 85 1.63 -22.31 5.59
C LYS A 85 1.76 -23.64 6.34
N VAL A 86 0.89 -23.88 7.32
CA VAL A 86 0.88 -25.15 8.08
C VAL A 86 0.01 -26.24 7.43
N ASN A 87 -0.44 -26.03 6.19
CA ASN A 87 -1.29 -26.93 5.41
C ASN A 87 -2.64 -27.26 6.09
N TYR A 88 -3.15 -26.38 6.96
CA TYR A 88 -4.47 -26.51 7.55
C TYR A 88 -5.57 -25.99 6.62
N LEU A 89 -5.24 -24.97 5.80
CA LEU A 89 -6.09 -24.45 4.74
C LEU A 89 -5.37 -24.59 3.40
N GLU A 90 -6.13 -24.96 2.38
CA GLU A 90 -5.63 -24.99 1.01
C GLU A 90 -5.48 -23.58 0.45
N SER A 91 -4.49 -23.38 -0.41
CA SER A 91 -4.31 -22.13 -1.14
C SER A 91 -5.34 -22.02 -2.27
N ASN A 92 -5.78 -20.81 -2.56
CA ASN A 92 -6.68 -20.53 -3.69
C ASN A 92 -5.97 -20.61 -5.06
N HIS A 93 -4.70 -21.00 -5.10
CA HIS A 93 -3.93 -21.12 -6.33
C HIS A 93 -3.08 -22.38 -6.34
N HIS A 94 -3.06 -23.06 -7.49
CA HIS A 94 -2.34 -24.33 -7.63
C HIS A 94 -0.82 -24.19 -7.43
N ASP A 95 -0.22 -23.09 -7.96
CA ASP A 95 1.24 -22.92 -7.97
C ASP A 95 1.78 -22.15 -6.73
N PHE A 96 0.90 -21.55 -5.94
CA PHE A 96 1.31 -20.74 -4.78
C PHE A 96 0.69 -21.29 -3.50
N GLY A 97 1.54 -21.75 -2.58
CA GLY A 97 1.09 -22.31 -1.30
C GLY A 97 0.49 -21.28 -0.34
N ILE A 98 0.80 -19.99 -0.49
CA ILE A 98 0.35 -18.92 0.41
C ILE A 98 -0.19 -17.77 -0.43
N THR A 99 -1.50 -17.56 -0.38
CA THR A 99 -2.20 -16.51 -1.13
C THR A 99 -3.17 -15.71 -0.27
N GLY A 100 -3.38 -16.11 0.99
CA GLY A 100 -4.46 -15.58 1.82
C GLY A 100 -5.82 -15.89 1.20
N THR A 101 -6.74 -14.94 1.23
CA THR A 101 -8.03 -15.05 0.50
C THR A 101 -7.90 -14.70 -0.98
N PHE A 102 -6.76 -14.22 -1.44
CA PHE A 102 -6.51 -13.86 -2.83
C PHE A 102 -6.09 -15.08 -3.67
N GLY A 103 -6.25 -14.97 -4.98
CA GLY A 103 -5.74 -15.97 -5.91
C GLY A 103 -4.24 -15.83 -6.26
N ASN A 104 -3.51 -14.87 -5.64
CA ASN A 104 -2.11 -14.60 -5.95
C ASN A 104 -1.43 -13.90 -4.77
N PRO A 105 -0.16 -14.24 -4.45
CA PRO A 105 0.59 -13.58 -3.38
C PRO A 105 0.87 -12.08 -3.62
N GLY A 106 0.79 -11.59 -4.87
CA GLY A 106 0.99 -10.17 -5.18
C GLY A 106 -0.03 -9.24 -4.51
N PRO A 107 -1.33 -9.41 -4.73
CA PRO A 107 -2.38 -8.65 -4.05
C PRO A 107 -2.34 -8.78 -2.51
N LEU A 108 -2.08 -10.00 -2.00
CA LEU A 108 -1.89 -10.20 -0.55
C LEU A 108 -0.78 -9.32 0.00
N GLY A 109 0.40 -9.35 -0.63
CA GLY A 109 1.53 -8.50 -0.20
C GLY A 109 1.23 -7.00 -0.35
N GLY A 110 0.48 -6.60 -1.37
CA GLY A 110 0.03 -5.22 -1.56
C GLY A 110 -0.88 -4.75 -0.42
N LEU A 111 -1.88 -5.54 -0.05
CA LEU A 111 -2.76 -5.26 1.09
C LEU A 111 -1.97 -5.17 2.40
N LEU A 112 -1.11 -6.16 2.67
CA LEU A 112 -0.31 -6.18 3.90
C LEU A 112 0.67 -5.01 3.99
N ALA A 113 1.20 -4.53 2.86
CA ALA A 113 2.02 -3.31 2.84
C ALA A 113 1.22 -2.08 3.26
N VAL A 114 -0.03 -1.94 2.80
CA VAL A 114 -0.94 -0.86 3.25
C VAL A 114 -1.22 -0.98 4.75
N CYS A 115 -1.57 -2.18 5.23
CA CYS A 115 -1.83 -2.44 6.65
C CYS A 115 -0.59 -2.14 7.52
N TRP A 116 0.60 -2.43 7.03
CA TRP A 116 1.87 -2.08 7.68
C TRP A 116 2.01 -0.57 7.88
N ILE A 117 1.79 0.22 6.83
CA ILE A 117 1.89 1.69 6.90
C ILE A 117 0.82 2.27 7.84
N VAL A 118 -0.40 1.74 7.80
CA VAL A 118 -1.47 2.13 8.71
C VAL A 118 -1.09 1.83 10.17
N SER A 119 -0.48 0.68 10.44
CA SER A 119 -0.02 0.33 11.79
C SER A 119 1.07 1.28 12.29
N ILE A 120 2.04 1.64 11.43
CA ILE A 120 3.08 2.65 11.75
C ILE A 120 2.43 4.01 12.05
N PHE A 121 1.42 4.41 11.28
CA PHE A 121 0.69 5.65 11.52
C PHE A 121 0.04 5.65 12.90
N PHE A 122 -0.65 4.58 13.30
CA PHE A 122 -1.25 4.48 14.64
C PHE A 122 -0.21 4.42 15.76
N ILE A 123 0.92 3.74 15.57
CA ILE A 123 2.03 3.77 16.53
C ILE A 123 2.48 5.21 16.76
N TYR A 124 2.74 5.93 15.67
CA TYR A 124 3.18 7.33 15.75
C TYR A 124 2.17 8.22 16.48
N GLU A 125 0.89 8.12 16.11
CA GLU A 125 -0.17 8.93 16.71
C GLU A 125 -0.34 8.66 18.22
N ASN A 126 -0.34 7.38 18.61
CA ASN A 126 -0.47 7.00 20.01
C ASN A 126 0.77 7.40 20.85
N ILE A 127 1.97 7.41 20.25
CA ILE A 127 3.17 7.97 20.91
C ILE A 127 2.99 9.47 21.18
N GLN A 128 2.46 10.25 20.21
CA GLN A 128 2.23 11.68 20.38
C GLN A 128 1.18 11.96 21.47
N ASN A 129 0.14 11.14 21.50
CA ASN A 129 -0.95 11.24 22.49
C ASN A 129 -0.62 10.57 23.83
N LYS A 130 0.60 10.03 24.01
CA LYS A 130 1.09 9.35 25.22
C LYS A 130 0.25 8.13 25.64
N HIS A 131 -0.46 7.50 24.72
CA HIS A 131 -1.26 6.28 24.96
C HIS A 131 -0.38 5.03 24.88
N ARG A 132 0.35 4.72 25.95
CA ARG A 132 1.35 3.62 25.98
C ARG A 132 0.76 2.24 25.63
N ILE A 133 -0.41 1.91 26.17
CA ILE A 133 -1.06 0.60 25.94
C ILE A 133 -1.42 0.45 24.45
N LEU A 134 -2.06 1.47 23.85
CA LEU A 134 -2.39 1.44 22.43
C LEU A 134 -1.14 1.40 21.54
N THR A 135 -0.10 2.12 21.92
CA THR A 135 1.20 2.05 21.20
C THR A 135 1.73 0.63 21.19
N LEU A 136 1.76 -0.05 22.34
CA LEU A 136 2.23 -1.44 22.43
C LEU A 136 1.36 -2.39 21.60
N SER A 137 0.04 -2.25 21.66
CA SER A 137 -0.89 -3.06 20.87
C SER A 137 -0.64 -2.90 19.36
N PHE A 138 -0.45 -1.67 18.88
CA PHE A 138 -0.14 -1.45 17.46
C PHE A 138 1.27 -1.90 17.06
N CYS A 139 2.24 -1.89 17.96
CA CYS A 139 3.54 -2.52 17.72
C CYS A 139 3.40 -4.04 17.52
N MET A 140 2.61 -4.72 18.33
CA MET A 140 2.32 -6.15 18.16
C MET A 140 1.61 -6.42 16.83
N ILE A 141 0.58 -5.62 16.48
CA ILE A 141 -0.11 -5.71 15.19
C ILE A 141 0.86 -5.51 14.03
N ALA A 142 1.72 -4.51 14.10
CA ALA A 142 2.73 -4.25 13.07
C ALA A 142 3.69 -5.44 12.91
N CYS A 143 4.21 -6.01 13.99
CA CYS A 143 5.06 -7.21 13.94
C CYS A 143 4.33 -8.38 13.29
N PHE A 144 3.04 -8.58 13.61
CA PHE A 144 2.24 -9.65 13.05
C PHE A 144 1.99 -9.44 11.54
N ILE A 145 1.67 -8.21 11.12
CA ILE A 145 1.50 -7.85 9.70
C ILE A 145 2.83 -8.01 8.95
N LEU A 146 3.97 -7.62 9.55
CA LEU A 146 5.29 -7.80 8.97
C LEU A 146 5.60 -9.30 8.74
N TYR A 147 5.27 -10.15 9.71
CA TYR A 147 5.38 -11.59 9.54
C TYR A 147 4.56 -12.09 8.36
N GLY A 148 3.30 -11.69 8.22
CA GLY A 148 2.45 -12.05 7.07
C GLY A 148 2.99 -11.51 5.74
N LEU A 149 3.55 -10.30 5.76
CA LEU A 149 4.18 -9.70 4.58
C LEU A 149 5.40 -10.53 4.12
N LEU A 150 6.21 -11.02 5.04
CA LEU A 150 7.32 -11.92 4.73
C LEU A 150 6.80 -13.26 4.20
N LEU A 151 5.75 -13.83 4.80
CA LEU A 151 5.12 -15.07 4.34
C LEU A 151 4.58 -14.96 2.91
N SER A 152 4.03 -13.81 2.53
CA SER A 152 3.47 -13.61 1.18
C SER A 152 4.50 -13.81 0.07
N GLY A 153 5.80 -13.63 0.37
CA GLY A 153 6.86 -13.69 -0.64
C GLY A 153 6.72 -12.66 -1.76
N SER A 154 5.84 -11.67 -1.60
CA SER A 154 5.57 -10.63 -2.60
C SER A 154 6.65 -9.55 -2.59
N ARG A 155 7.52 -9.56 -3.59
CA ARG A 155 8.55 -8.52 -3.77
C ARG A 155 7.96 -7.12 -3.86
N ALA A 156 6.87 -6.97 -4.60
CA ALA A 156 6.17 -5.70 -4.74
C ALA A 156 5.62 -5.21 -3.39
N GLY A 157 5.06 -6.11 -2.57
CA GLY A 157 4.60 -5.79 -1.22
C GLY A 157 5.74 -5.34 -0.31
N TRP A 158 6.90 -6.02 -0.35
CA TRP A 158 8.07 -5.65 0.45
C TRP A 158 8.63 -4.29 0.07
N THR A 159 8.75 -4.02 -1.25
CA THR A 159 9.21 -2.71 -1.73
C THR A 159 8.23 -1.60 -1.37
N ALA A 160 6.93 -1.84 -1.51
CA ALA A 160 5.91 -0.86 -1.14
C ALA A 160 5.94 -0.53 0.36
N ALA A 161 6.07 -1.54 1.23
CA ALA A 161 6.19 -1.36 2.68
C ALA A 161 7.45 -0.57 3.04
N LEU A 162 8.59 -0.88 2.43
CA LEU A 162 9.85 -0.17 2.67
C LEU A 162 9.74 1.30 2.25
N VAL A 163 9.33 1.56 1.00
CA VAL A 163 9.20 2.92 0.46
C VAL A 163 8.20 3.74 1.27
N GLY A 164 7.04 3.15 1.60
CA GLY A 164 6.04 3.80 2.43
C GLY A 164 6.56 4.15 3.82
N SER A 165 7.33 3.24 4.46
CA SER A 165 7.96 3.49 5.75
C SER A 165 8.98 4.63 5.68
N MET A 166 9.76 4.71 4.61
CA MET A 166 10.73 5.78 4.39
C MET A 166 10.05 7.14 4.18
N ILE A 167 8.97 7.18 3.38
CA ILE A 167 8.20 8.41 3.20
C ILE A 167 7.61 8.89 4.52
N PHE A 168 7.08 7.95 5.32
CA PHE A 168 6.53 8.25 6.64
C PHE A 168 7.61 8.79 7.58
N LEU A 169 8.76 8.12 7.66
CA LEU A 169 9.89 8.53 8.46
C LEU A 169 10.41 9.92 8.04
N TRP A 170 10.50 10.17 6.73
CA TRP A 170 10.88 11.48 6.19
C TRP A 170 9.93 12.60 6.67
N GLN A 171 8.62 12.36 6.59
CA GLN A 171 7.62 13.33 7.05
C GLN A 171 7.71 13.57 8.56
N TRP A 172 7.94 12.52 9.32
CA TRP A 172 8.11 12.58 10.77
C TRP A 172 9.35 13.40 11.15
N LEU A 173 10.48 13.15 10.52
CA LEU A 173 11.74 13.87 10.76
C LEU A 173 11.59 15.36 10.43
N LYS A 174 10.91 15.69 9.34
CA LYS A 174 10.61 17.10 8.98
C LYS A 174 9.77 17.82 10.03
N ARG A 175 8.78 17.15 10.61
CA ARG A 175 7.89 17.76 11.61
C ARG A 175 8.60 18.06 12.93
N LYS A 176 9.58 17.24 13.32
CA LYS A 176 10.27 17.39 14.61
C LYS A 176 11.32 18.50 14.64
N HIS A 177 11.69 19.13 13.52
CA HIS A 177 12.80 20.12 13.43
C HIS A 177 14.12 19.72 14.12
N THR A 178 14.25 18.45 14.53
CA THR A 178 15.28 17.98 15.47
C THR A 178 16.58 17.59 14.77
N ILE A 179 16.56 17.47 13.45
CA ILE A 179 17.71 16.93 12.72
C ILE A 179 18.34 18.04 11.89
N LYS A 180 19.52 18.50 12.33
CA LYS A 180 20.42 19.40 11.59
C LYS A 180 21.11 18.69 10.39
N VAL A 181 20.60 17.54 9.94
CA VAL A 181 21.16 16.81 8.79
C VAL A 181 20.71 17.50 7.50
N LYS A 182 21.67 17.77 6.62
CA LYS A 182 21.38 18.34 5.30
C LYS A 182 20.34 17.46 4.58
N PRO A 183 19.24 18.02 4.06
CA PRO A 183 18.17 17.24 3.44
C PRO A 183 18.65 16.41 2.24
N THR A 184 19.73 16.83 1.59
CA THR A 184 20.40 16.08 0.50
C THR A 184 21.00 14.78 0.99
N LEU A 185 21.69 14.78 2.14
CA LEU A 185 22.30 13.57 2.71
C LEU A 185 21.26 12.53 3.14
N LEU A 186 20.12 13.00 3.66
CA LEU A 186 19.03 12.11 4.05
C LEU A 186 18.34 11.49 2.81
N LYS A 187 18.16 12.27 1.74
CA LYS A 187 17.63 11.77 0.45
C LYS A 187 18.56 10.74 -0.18
N SER A 188 19.87 11.01 -0.21
CA SER A 188 20.84 10.05 -0.77
C SER A 188 20.91 8.77 0.04
N GLY A 189 20.82 8.83 1.37
CA GLY A 189 20.75 7.66 2.23
C GLY A 189 19.50 6.80 1.95
N PHE A 190 18.34 7.42 1.81
CA PHE A 190 17.12 6.70 1.44
C PHE A 190 17.21 6.04 0.05
N LEU A 191 17.74 6.77 -0.93
CA LEU A 191 17.93 6.23 -2.28
C LEU A 191 18.87 5.01 -2.24
N LEU A 192 19.96 5.09 -1.52
CA LEU A 192 20.92 3.99 -1.36
C LEU A 192 20.26 2.76 -0.73
N ILE A 193 19.49 2.92 0.36
CA ILE A 193 18.77 1.82 1.01
C ILE A 193 17.78 1.16 0.03
N ILE A 194 17.01 1.95 -0.70
CA ILE A 194 16.06 1.43 -1.69
C ILE A 194 16.80 0.66 -2.79
N THR A 195 17.90 1.20 -3.30
CA THR A 195 18.70 0.55 -4.35
C THR A 195 19.28 -0.77 -3.88
N VAL A 196 19.91 -0.80 -2.70
CA VAL A 196 20.45 -2.03 -2.11
C VAL A 196 19.35 -3.06 -1.88
N PHE A 197 18.18 -2.63 -1.42
CA PHE A 197 17.05 -3.52 -1.18
C PHE A 197 16.51 -4.13 -2.48
N ILE A 198 16.36 -3.33 -3.55
CA ILE A 198 15.92 -3.82 -4.87
C ILE A 198 16.92 -4.84 -5.43
N ILE A 199 18.21 -4.55 -5.32
CA ILE A 199 19.28 -5.46 -5.75
C ILE A 199 19.21 -6.78 -4.95
N SER A 200 19.06 -6.71 -3.64
CA SER A 200 18.96 -7.90 -2.79
C SER A 200 17.75 -8.77 -3.16
N ILE A 201 16.58 -8.15 -3.41
CA ILE A 201 15.37 -8.86 -3.85
C ILE A 201 15.56 -9.51 -5.23
N TYR A 202 16.29 -8.87 -6.13
CA TYR A 202 16.60 -9.44 -7.44
C TYR A 202 17.37 -10.76 -7.28
N PHE A 203 18.43 -10.78 -6.44
CA PHE A 203 19.23 -11.98 -6.23
C PHE A 203 18.47 -13.10 -5.52
N ILE A 204 17.57 -12.80 -4.59
CA ILE A 204 16.79 -13.81 -3.86
C ILE A 204 15.85 -14.62 -4.80
N ARG A 205 15.36 -14.02 -5.90
CA ARG A 205 14.44 -14.67 -6.84
C ARG A 205 14.81 -14.39 -8.31
N ARG A 206 16.06 -14.64 -8.64
CA ARG A 206 16.65 -14.34 -9.94
C ARG A 206 15.86 -14.95 -11.11
N ASP A 207 15.52 -16.23 -11.03
CA ASP A 207 14.82 -16.93 -12.12
C ASP A 207 13.49 -16.29 -12.51
N SER A 208 12.70 -15.88 -11.49
CA SER A 208 11.43 -15.18 -11.73
C SER A 208 11.62 -13.73 -12.22
N ALA A 209 12.76 -13.10 -11.94
CA ALA A 209 13.07 -11.77 -12.44
C ALA A 209 13.53 -11.84 -13.91
N ASP A 210 14.40 -12.77 -14.22
CA ASP A 210 14.92 -12.99 -15.57
C ASP A 210 13.81 -13.40 -16.55
N GLY A 211 12.86 -14.24 -16.12
CA GLY A 211 11.68 -14.58 -16.91
C GLY A 211 10.82 -13.35 -17.28
N ARG A 212 10.65 -12.39 -16.37
CA ARG A 212 9.92 -11.14 -16.67
C ARG A 212 10.70 -10.23 -17.60
N LEU A 213 12.02 -10.11 -17.43
CA LEU A 213 12.88 -9.33 -18.32
C LEU A 213 12.84 -9.90 -19.74
N LEU A 214 12.82 -11.23 -19.89
CA LEU A 214 12.68 -11.89 -21.19
C LEU A 214 11.32 -11.57 -21.84
N ILE A 215 10.24 -11.60 -21.07
CA ILE A 215 8.90 -11.24 -21.56
C ILE A 215 8.91 -9.78 -22.04
N TRP A 216 9.42 -8.85 -21.24
CA TRP A 216 9.49 -7.43 -21.61
C TRP A 216 10.35 -7.21 -22.85
N TYR A 217 11.53 -7.86 -22.92
CA TYR A 217 12.39 -7.78 -24.09
C TYR A 217 11.69 -8.24 -25.37
N ASN A 218 10.99 -9.38 -25.31
CA ASN A 218 10.23 -9.87 -26.45
C ASN A 218 9.06 -8.96 -26.82
N THR A 219 8.35 -8.41 -25.83
CA THR A 219 7.24 -7.48 -26.04
C THR A 219 7.71 -6.20 -26.74
N ILE A 220 8.85 -5.64 -26.32
CA ILE A 220 9.43 -4.43 -26.95
C ILE A 220 9.85 -4.72 -28.40
N LYS A 221 10.31 -5.94 -28.69
CA LYS A 221 10.66 -6.33 -30.08
C LYS A 221 9.45 -6.50 -31.00
N MET A 222 8.26 -6.70 -30.45
CA MET A 222 7.02 -6.86 -31.22
C MET A 222 6.34 -5.52 -31.56
N ILE A 223 6.76 -4.41 -30.92
CA ILE A 223 6.29 -3.04 -31.16
C ILE A 223 7.19 -2.36 -32.18
#